data_91caf60f01ef2bf9797da538a2d4e9bd
#
_entry.id   91caf60f01ef2bf9797da538a2d4e9bd
#
_cell.length_a   1.000
_cell.length_b   1.000
_cell.length_c   1.000
_cell.angle_alpha   90.00
_cell.angle_beta   90.00
_cell.angle_gamma   90.00
#
_symmetry.space_group_name_H-M   'P 1'
#
loop_
_entity.id
_entity.type
_entity.pdbx_description
1 polymer ?
#
loop_
_entity_poly.entity_id
_entity_poly.type
_entity_poly.pdbx_seq_one_letter_code
_entity_poly.pdbx_strand_id
1 'polypeptide(L)'
;MIKNKTSAFTILHTEWSSGWGGQEIRILAESLAFKNRGISVKIAAQPDGQLIDRAKKAGIEVFPVRMHKGLNISAIWQLVKIIKNEQINIIHTHSSVDHRLAGIAARVCGKPIVRSRHLSAPISRSPISKALYMKLADRVITSGESIRQVMIKNNRMSSDRIVSIPAGIDTKKFSLQREMADIRALFQIPKESFIVGIVGVLRSWKGHHDLIAATKHIRDKIPKLKILIVGEGPQRSAIEKQVIEAKLSDIIIMTGHQKDPAPFMKAMDVVVLPSYANEATSQVLPQAMAMRRPVISTDIGSLPEVVINEKTGLSFQPRDIDALAGAIIRLYNNRELRKKLATAGYTHVQSKFTFDQMIDATEAVYQKLLSI
;
A
#
# COMPACT_ATOMS: atom_id res chain seq x y z
N MET A 1 18.67 -20.59 19.23
CA MET A 1 17.23 -20.82 18.96
C MET A 1 16.46 -20.65 20.27
N ILE A 2 16.04 -19.43 20.57
CA ILE A 2 15.13 -19.15 21.69
C ILE A 2 13.73 -19.14 21.09
N LYS A 3 12.98 -20.22 21.23
CA LYS A 3 11.53 -20.22 21.02
C LYS A 3 10.94 -19.36 22.14
N ASN A 4 10.75 -18.06 21.88
CA ASN A 4 9.83 -17.28 22.70
C ASN A 4 8.46 -17.98 22.60
N LYS A 5 7.97 -18.48 23.74
CA LYS A 5 6.56 -18.86 23.89
C LYS A 5 5.75 -17.60 23.65
N THR A 6 5.28 -17.39 22.43
CA THR A 6 4.24 -16.40 22.15
C THR A 6 3.04 -16.81 22.98
N SER A 7 2.69 -16.01 23.99
CA SER A 7 1.44 -16.19 24.73
C SER A 7 0.30 -16.19 23.71
N ALA A 8 -0.46 -17.28 23.68
CA ALA A 8 -1.55 -17.46 22.75
C ALA A 8 -2.62 -16.39 23.01
N PHE A 9 -2.82 -15.46 22.09
CA PHE A 9 -3.91 -14.48 22.12
C PHE A 9 -4.73 -14.54 20.83
N THR A 10 -5.96 -14.06 20.91
CA THR A 10 -6.90 -14.10 19.78
C THR A 10 -7.16 -12.66 19.29
N ILE A 11 -6.98 -12.44 17.99
CA ILE A 11 -7.22 -11.16 17.30
C ILE A 11 -8.58 -11.24 16.59
N LEU A 12 -9.39 -10.18 16.70
CA LEU A 12 -10.56 -9.97 15.86
C LEU A 12 -10.31 -8.79 14.92
N HIS A 13 -10.11 -9.05 13.63
CA HIS A 13 -10.17 -8.01 12.61
C HIS A 13 -11.63 -7.69 12.27
N THR A 14 -11.95 -6.41 12.08
CA THR A 14 -13.27 -5.98 11.61
C THR A 14 -13.18 -5.14 10.35
N GLU A 15 -14.10 -5.34 9.39
CA GLU A 15 -14.14 -4.58 8.15
C GLU A 15 -15.57 -4.34 7.68
N TRP A 16 -15.89 -3.12 7.35
CA TRP A 16 -17.20 -2.70 6.88
C TRP A 16 -17.37 -2.74 5.36
N SER A 17 -16.27 -2.65 4.60
CA SER A 17 -16.31 -2.62 3.14
C SER A 17 -16.78 -3.95 2.56
N SER A 18 -17.65 -3.91 1.54
CA SER A 18 -18.01 -5.09 0.74
C SER A 18 -17.07 -5.26 -0.47
N GLY A 19 -16.18 -4.30 -0.73
CA GLY A 19 -15.26 -4.30 -1.86
C GLY A 19 -14.06 -5.25 -1.68
N TRP A 20 -13.16 -5.17 -2.66
CA TRP A 20 -11.87 -5.85 -2.62
C TRP A 20 -10.78 -4.89 -3.14
N GLY A 21 -9.98 -4.37 -2.25
CA GLY A 21 -8.91 -3.42 -2.54
C GLY A 21 -7.71 -3.63 -1.64
N GLY A 22 -6.82 -2.65 -1.60
CA GLY A 22 -5.58 -2.74 -0.83
C GLY A 22 -5.79 -2.97 0.67
N GLN A 23 -6.88 -2.46 1.24
CA GLN A 23 -7.22 -2.62 2.65
C GLN A 23 -7.61 -4.07 2.96
N GLU A 24 -8.54 -4.64 2.23
CA GLU A 24 -9.02 -6.01 2.43
C GLU A 24 -7.92 -7.04 2.11
N ILE A 25 -7.10 -6.79 1.09
CA ILE A 25 -5.91 -7.60 0.77
C ILE A 25 -4.93 -7.59 1.96
N ARG A 26 -4.70 -6.43 2.57
CA ARG A 26 -3.82 -6.31 3.73
C ARG A 26 -4.39 -7.07 4.93
N ILE A 27 -5.68 -6.91 5.24
CA ILE A 27 -6.33 -7.62 6.36
C ILE A 27 -6.17 -9.13 6.21
N LEU A 28 -6.46 -9.67 5.04
CA LEU A 28 -6.32 -11.11 4.79
C LEU A 28 -4.86 -11.57 4.90
N ALA A 29 -3.92 -10.80 4.35
CA ALA A 29 -2.51 -11.14 4.40
C ALA A 29 -1.96 -11.10 5.85
N GLU A 30 -2.30 -10.08 6.63
CA GLU A 30 -1.95 -9.98 8.06
C GLU A 30 -2.56 -11.15 8.84
N SER A 31 -3.83 -11.47 8.61
CA SER A 31 -4.53 -12.57 9.27
C SER A 31 -3.83 -13.92 9.02
N LEU A 32 -3.44 -14.18 7.79
CA LEU A 32 -2.71 -15.40 7.42
C LEU A 32 -1.31 -15.45 8.04
N ALA A 33 -0.61 -14.32 8.08
CA ALA A 33 0.72 -14.25 8.68
C ALA A 33 0.67 -14.53 10.19
N PHE A 34 -0.28 -13.94 10.91
CA PHE A 34 -0.47 -14.20 12.33
C PHE A 34 -0.90 -15.65 12.60
N LYS A 35 -1.82 -16.21 11.80
CA LYS A 35 -2.17 -17.63 11.88
C LYS A 35 -0.96 -18.54 11.70
N ASN A 36 -0.09 -18.25 10.73
CA ASN A 36 1.14 -19.01 10.50
C ASN A 36 2.16 -18.89 11.65
N ARG A 37 2.05 -17.84 12.47
CA ARG A 37 2.82 -17.67 13.71
C ARG A 37 2.17 -18.35 14.92
N GLY A 38 1.03 -19.04 14.75
CA GLY A 38 0.30 -19.70 15.82
C GLY A 38 -0.59 -18.78 16.63
N ILE A 39 -0.84 -17.56 16.18
CA ILE A 39 -1.78 -16.61 16.79
C ILE A 39 -3.17 -16.87 16.22
N SER A 40 -4.17 -16.97 17.10
CA SER A 40 -5.57 -17.14 16.68
C SER A 40 -6.09 -15.85 16.06
N VAL A 41 -6.65 -15.94 14.84
CA VAL A 41 -7.20 -14.78 14.13
C VAL A 41 -8.60 -15.08 13.63
N LYS A 42 -9.50 -14.14 13.85
CA LYS A 42 -10.90 -14.16 13.42
C LYS A 42 -11.22 -12.87 12.68
N ILE A 43 -12.19 -12.93 11.77
CA ILE A 43 -12.62 -11.75 10.98
C ILE A 43 -14.13 -11.58 11.10
N ALA A 44 -14.58 -10.39 11.51
CA ALA A 44 -15.98 -9.97 11.43
C ALA A 44 -16.13 -8.92 10.31
N ALA A 45 -16.91 -9.25 9.27
CA ALA A 45 -17.06 -8.38 8.11
C ALA A 45 -18.46 -8.44 7.50
N GLN A 46 -18.73 -7.59 6.49
CA GLN A 46 -20.03 -7.58 5.78
C GLN A 46 -20.34 -8.94 5.18
N PRO A 47 -21.59 -9.43 5.32
CA PRO A 47 -22.00 -10.75 4.80
C PRO A 47 -21.82 -10.92 3.29
N ASP A 48 -22.01 -9.83 2.53
CA ASP A 48 -21.87 -9.74 1.07
C ASP A 48 -20.47 -9.26 0.63
N GLY A 49 -19.54 -9.15 1.58
CA GLY A 49 -18.19 -8.67 1.31
C GLY A 49 -17.25 -9.76 0.79
N GLN A 50 -16.43 -9.42 -0.21
CA GLN A 50 -15.45 -10.35 -0.77
C GLN A 50 -14.42 -10.85 0.25
N LEU A 51 -14.19 -10.10 1.34
CA LEU A 51 -13.27 -10.51 2.41
C LEU A 51 -13.74 -11.78 3.11
N ILE A 52 -15.06 -11.93 3.38
CA ILE A 52 -15.63 -13.11 4.03
C ILE A 52 -15.31 -14.38 3.25
N ASP A 53 -15.64 -14.40 1.95
CA ASP A 53 -15.44 -15.59 1.11
C ASP A 53 -13.96 -15.96 0.98
N ARG A 54 -13.10 -14.96 0.79
CA ARG A 54 -11.66 -15.18 0.63
C ARG A 54 -11.01 -15.64 1.92
N ALA A 55 -11.39 -15.06 3.06
CA ALA A 55 -10.89 -15.45 4.38
C ALA A 55 -11.33 -16.88 4.73
N LYS A 56 -12.59 -17.23 4.48
CA LYS A 56 -13.11 -18.60 4.67
C LYS A 56 -12.35 -19.61 3.82
N LYS A 57 -12.14 -19.32 2.52
CA LYS A 57 -11.34 -20.18 1.62
C LYS A 57 -9.89 -20.34 2.09
N ALA A 58 -9.33 -19.33 2.76
CA ALA A 58 -7.99 -19.36 3.34
C ALA A 58 -7.95 -20.00 4.74
N GLY A 59 -9.07 -20.54 5.23
CA GLY A 59 -9.16 -21.21 6.52
C GLY A 59 -9.08 -20.28 7.73
N ILE A 60 -9.47 -19.01 7.57
CA ILE A 60 -9.69 -18.07 8.66
C ILE A 60 -11.16 -18.16 9.10
N GLU A 61 -11.39 -18.20 10.40
CA GLU A 61 -12.74 -18.17 10.94
C GLU A 61 -13.37 -16.80 10.76
N VAL A 62 -14.60 -16.78 10.23
CA VAL A 62 -15.27 -15.54 9.83
C VAL A 62 -16.68 -15.44 10.45
N PHE A 63 -17.04 -14.22 10.79
CA PHE A 63 -18.34 -13.86 11.36
C PHE A 63 -19.01 -12.82 10.48
N PRO A 64 -20.07 -13.18 9.74
CA PRO A 64 -20.86 -12.21 8.97
C PRO A 64 -21.60 -11.26 9.92
N VAL A 65 -21.25 -9.98 9.90
CA VAL A 65 -21.88 -8.92 10.69
C VAL A 65 -22.32 -7.79 9.77
N ARG A 66 -23.63 -7.55 9.68
CA ARG A 66 -24.17 -6.47 8.86
C ARG A 66 -24.00 -5.13 9.56
N MET A 67 -23.02 -4.36 9.10
CA MET A 67 -22.67 -3.05 9.64
C MET A 67 -23.26 -1.94 8.77
N HIS A 68 -23.85 -0.90 9.40
CA HIS A 68 -24.40 0.26 8.72
C HIS A 68 -23.82 1.55 9.26
N LYS A 69 -23.85 2.62 8.45
CA LYS A 69 -23.59 3.97 8.93
C LYS A 69 -24.64 4.34 10.01
N GLY A 70 -24.21 5.08 11.04
CA GLY A 70 -25.06 5.42 12.18
C GLY A 70 -24.89 4.48 13.36
N LEU A 71 -25.83 4.50 14.30
CA LEU A 71 -25.85 3.65 15.48
C LEU A 71 -26.56 2.32 15.10
N ASN A 72 -25.79 1.25 15.00
CA ASN A 72 -26.33 -0.08 14.71
C ASN A 72 -26.21 -0.99 15.94
N ILE A 73 -27.22 -0.92 16.80
CA ILE A 73 -27.24 -1.64 18.08
C ILE A 73 -27.14 -3.14 17.87
N SER A 74 -27.82 -3.69 16.85
CA SER A 74 -27.78 -5.12 16.53
C SER A 74 -26.37 -5.59 16.21
N ALA A 75 -25.62 -4.84 15.37
CA ALA A 75 -24.21 -5.16 15.06
C ALA A 75 -23.31 -5.06 16.31
N ILE A 76 -23.54 -4.05 17.17
CA ILE A 76 -22.78 -3.93 18.42
C ILE A 76 -23.00 -5.16 19.31
N TRP A 77 -24.25 -5.59 19.50
CA TRP A 77 -24.56 -6.79 20.30
C TRP A 77 -23.99 -8.08 19.69
N GLN A 78 -24.02 -8.23 18.36
CA GLN A 78 -23.38 -9.36 17.68
C GLN A 78 -21.87 -9.35 17.94
N LEU A 79 -21.21 -8.20 17.80
CA LEU A 79 -19.78 -8.06 18.09
C LEU A 79 -19.45 -8.35 19.56
N VAL A 80 -20.29 -7.89 20.52
CA VAL A 80 -20.11 -8.22 21.95
C VAL A 80 -20.20 -9.73 22.17
N LYS A 81 -21.16 -10.43 21.54
CA LYS A 81 -21.26 -11.88 21.63
C LYS A 81 -20.04 -12.58 21.05
N ILE A 82 -19.57 -12.15 19.86
CA ILE A 82 -18.35 -12.70 19.25
C ILE A 82 -17.15 -12.49 20.16
N ILE A 83 -16.95 -11.28 20.69
CA ILE A 83 -15.80 -10.95 21.56
C ILE A 83 -15.79 -11.87 22.81
N LYS A 84 -16.94 -12.12 23.42
CA LYS A 84 -17.05 -12.96 24.62
C LYS A 84 -16.92 -14.45 24.31
N ASN A 85 -17.70 -14.96 23.34
CA ASN A 85 -17.75 -16.39 23.03
C ASN A 85 -16.43 -16.91 22.44
N GLU A 86 -15.78 -16.10 21.62
CA GLU A 86 -14.53 -16.44 20.95
C GLU A 86 -13.29 -16.02 21.74
N GLN A 87 -13.47 -15.60 22.98
CA GLN A 87 -12.39 -15.19 23.89
C GLN A 87 -11.38 -14.21 23.27
N ILE A 88 -11.91 -13.21 22.52
CA ILE A 88 -11.11 -12.22 21.82
C ILE A 88 -10.29 -11.41 22.85
N ASN A 89 -8.99 -11.30 22.60
CA ASN A 89 -8.09 -10.52 23.44
C ASN A 89 -7.89 -9.10 22.94
N ILE A 90 -7.88 -8.90 21.62
CA ILE A 90 -7.65 -7.60 20.99
C ILE A 90 -8.50 -7.45 19.73
N ILE A 91 -9.03 -6.26 19.49
CA ILE A 91 -9.81 -5.93 18.29
C ILE A 91 -8.98 -5.00 17.41
N HIS A 92 -8.92 -5.29 16.10
CA HIS A 92 -8.27 -4.45 15.11
C HIS A 92 -9.28 -4.03 14.02
N THR A 93 -9.53 -2.73 13.93
CA THR A 93 -10.51 -2.11 13.04
C THR A 93 -9.83 -1.38 11.88
N HIS A 94 -10.48 -1.33 10.71
CA HIS A 94 -9.82 -0.84 9.50
C HIS A 94 -10.56 0.32 8.80
N SER A 95 -11.84 0.51 9.04
CA SER A 95 -12.62 1.62 8.49
C SER A 95 -13.25 2.48 9.58
N SER A 96 -14.05 3.49 9.22
CA SER A 96 -14.67 4.36 10.22
C SER A 96 -15.98 3.80 10.78
N VAL A 97 -16.67 2.96 10.02
CA VAL A 97 -17.95 2.37 10.44
C VAL A 97 -17.71 1.23 11.40
N ASP A 98 -16.90 0.24 11.00
CA ASP A 98 -16.52 -0.88 11.87
C ASP A 98 -15.85 -0.39 13.15
N HIS A 99 -14.96 0.61 13.06
CA HIS A 99 -14.29 1.16 14.23
C HIS A 99 -15.25 1.72 15.27
N ARG A 100 -16.30 2.41 14.83
CA ARG A 100 -17.33 2.92 15.77
C ARG A 100 -18.09 1.79 16.42
N LEU A 101 -18.54 0.80 15.66
CA LEU A 101 -19.35 -0.30 16.16
C LEU A 101 -18.53 -1.28 17.01
N ALA A 102 -17.40 -1.72 16.50
CA ALA A 102 -16.49 -2.61 17.21
C ALA A 102 -15.79 -1.91 18.37
N GLY A 103 -15.53 -0.59 18.27
CA GLY A 103 -14.99 0.19 19.37
C GLY A 103 -15.93 0.27 20.57
N ILE A 104 -17.22 0.46 20.35
CA ILE A 104 -18.22 0.41 21.42
C ILE A 104 -18.28 -1.01 22.01
N ALA A 105 -18.36 -2.04 21.18
CA ALA A 105 -18.38 -3.43 21.63
C ALA A 105 -17.12 -3.80 22.45
N ALA A 106 -15.95 -3.35 22.01
CA ALA A 106 -14.69 -3.54 22.72
C ALA A 106 -14.71 -2.89 24.12
N ARG A 107 -15.18 -1.65 24.21
CA ARG A 107 -15.30 -0.96 25.50
C ARG A 107 -16.28 -1.63 26.46
N VAL A 108 -17.43 -2.14 25.95
CA VAL A 108 -18.37 -2.93 26.75
C VAL A 108 -17.71 -4.22 27.29
N CYS A 109 -16.81 -4.82 26.53
CA CYS A 109 -16.10 -6.03 26.91
C CYS A 109 -14.76 -5.80 27.63
N GLY A 110 -14.36 -4.56 27.87
CA GLY A 110 -13.06 -4.24 28.48
C GLY A 110 -11.83 -4.67 27.67
N LYS A 111 -11.94 -4.74 26.33
CA LYS A 111 -10.87 -5.23 25.46
C LYS A 111 -10.14 -4.08 24.76
N PRO A 112 -8.80 -4.19 24.59
CA PRO A 112 -8.02 -3.21 23.86
C PRO A 112 -8.37 -3.21 22.36
N ILE A 113 -8.24 -2.03 21.76
CA ILE A 113 -8.59 -1.82 20.35
C ILE A 113 -7.50 -1.04 19.61
N VAL A 114 -7.11 -1.59 18.45
CA VAL A 114 -6.22 -0.96 17.48
C VAL A 114 -7.05 -0.48 16.30
N ARG A 115 -6.72 0.66 15.75
CA ARG A 115 -7.31 1.18 14.52
C ARG A 115 -6.25 1.40 13.46
N SER A 116 -6.34 0.71 12.33
CA SER A 116 -5.56 1.04 11.15
C SER A 116 -6.20 2.15 10.32
N ARG A 117 -5.35 3.05 9.80
CA ARG A 117 -5.73 4.09 8.87
C ARG A 117 -4.95 3.93 7.56
N HIS A 118 -5.66 3.48 6.54
CA HIS A 118 -5.08 3.15 5.23
C HIS A 118 -5.13 4.30 4.22
N LEU A 119 -5.90 5.36 4.51
CA LEU A 119 -6.13 6.48 3.59
C LEU A 119 -5.31 7.71 3.98
N SER A 120 -4.74 8.38 2.97
CA SER A 120 -4.09 9.69 3.10
C SER A 120 -5.07 10.86 3.20
N ALA A 121 -6.36 10.64 2.91
CA ALA A 121 -7.38 11.68 2.97
C ALA A 121 -7.37 12.41 4.32
N PRO A 122 -7.58 13.73 4.35
CA PRO A 122 -7.62 14.50 5.60
C PRO A 122 -8.67 13.96 6.58
N ILE A 123 -8.34 14.02 7.87
CA ILE A 123 -9.28 13.72 8.95
C ILE A 123 -10.01 15.00 9.32
N SER A 124 -11.32 14.91 9.48
CA SER A 124 -12.11 16.03 10.00
C SER A 124 -11.54 16.52 11.34
N ARG A 125 -11.41 17.84 11.49
CA ARG A 125 -10.94 18.47 12.73
C ARG A 125 -12.03 18.54 13.82
N SER A 126 -13.21 17.94 13.58
CA SER A 126 -14.30 17.98 14.56
C SER A 126 -13.92 17.27 15.86
N PRO A 127 -14.44 17.73 17.02
CA PRO A 127 -14.25 17.06 18.31
C PRO A 127 -14.70 15.59 18.29
N ILE A 128 -15.77 15.29 17.55
CA ILE A 128 -16.29 13.94 17.39
C ILE A 128 -15.27 13.04 16.69
N SER A 129 -14.68 13.49 15.58
CA SER A 129 -13.64 12.72 14.88
C SER A 129 -12.44 12.48 15.78
N LYS A 130 -12.00 13.49 16.53
CA LYS A 130 -10.91 13.35 17.50
C LYS A 130 -11.27 12.35 18.60
N ALA A 131 -12.47 12.42 19.15
CA ALA A 131 -12.93 11.50 20.18
C ALA A 131 -12.97 10.04 19.68
N LEU A 132 -13.45 9.79 18.45
CA LEU A 132 -13.44 8.45 17.85
C LEU A 132 -12.04 7.86 17.75
N TYR A 133 -11.03 8.67 17.42
CA TYR A 133 -9.64 8.20 17.36
C TYR A 133 -8.99 8.06 18.73
N MET A 134 -9.26 8.98 19.68
CA MET A 134 -8.52 9.05 20.94
C MET A 134 -9.24 8.36 22.11
N LYS A 135 -10.56 8.20 22.05
CA LYS A 135 -11.34 7.56 23.12
C LYS A 135 -11.69 6.11 22.79
N LEU A 136 -11.97 5.79 21.51
CA LEU A 136 -12.29 4.43 21.14
C LEU A 136 -11.04 3.60 20.79
N ALA A 137 -10.00 4.17 20.18
CA ALA A 137 -8.76 3.45 19.90
C ALA A 137 -7.74 3.60 21.03
N ASP A 138 -7.12 2.52 21.46
CA ASP A 138 -5.97 2.53 22.37
C ASP A 138 -4.67 2.80 21.61
N ARG A 139 -4.58 2.32 20.35
CA ARG A 139 -3.51 2.63 19.39
C ARG A 139 -4.08 2.86 18.00
N VAL A 140 -3.42 3.74 17.27
CA VAL A 140 -3.71 4.00 15.85
C VAL A 140 -2.48 3.64 15.04
N ILE A 141 -2.64 2.79 14.04
CA ILE A 141 -1.61 2.46 13.06
C ILE A 141 -1.89 3.28 11.79
N THR A 142 -0.94 4.08 11.33
CA THR A 142 -1.03 4.78 10.04
C THR A 142 -0.15 4.06 9.01
N SER A 143 -0.55 4.11 7.74
CA SER A 143 0.21 3.50 6.65
C SER A 143 1.39 4.35 6.16
N GLY A 144 1.71 5.45 6.83
CA GLY A 144 2.85 6.31 6.53
C GLY A 144 3.02 7.42 7.56
N GLU A 145 4.25 7.91 7.70
CA GLU A 145 4.60 8.92 8.69
C GLU A 145 3.94 10.28 8.39
N SER A 146 3.77 10.62 7.11
CA SER A 146 3.06 11.85 6.74
C SER A 146 1.63 11.89 7.30
N ILE A 147 0.93 10.75 7.27
CA ILE A 147 -0.42 10.62 7.84
C ILE A 147 -0.36 10.78 9.36
N ARG A 148 0.63 10.15 10.01
CA ARG A 148 0.86 10.29 11.44
C ARG A 148 1.10 11.74 11.82
N GLN A 149 1.97 12.44 11.09
CA GLN A 149 2.25 13.87 11.33
C GLN A 149 1.02 14.75 11.15
N VAL A 150 0.19 14.50 10.13
CA VAL A 150 -1.08 15.21 9.96
C VAL A 150 -2.01 15.01 11.16
N MET A 151 -2.11 13.78 11.67
CA MET A 151 -2.94 13.49 12.87
C MET A 151 -2.43 14.20 14.11
N ILE A 152 -1.12 14.25 14.32
CA ILE A 152 -0.51 14.93 15.47
C ILE A 152 -0.63 16.43 15.33
N LYS A 153 -0.17 17.02 14.23
CA LYS A 153 -0.08 18.49 14.05
C LYS A 153 -1.44 19.11 13.77
N ASN A 154 -2.17 18.60 12.78
CA ASN A 154 -3.41 19.25 12.31
C ASN A 154 -4.63 18.86 13.18
N ASN A 155 -4.67 17.62 13.64
CA ASN A 155 -5.79 17.14 14.47
C ASN A 155 -5.46 17.17 15.98
N ARG A 156 -4.25 17.57 16.37
CA ARG A 156 -3.81 17.66 17.77
C ARG A 156 -4.05 16.37 18.56
N MET A 157 -3.74 15.23 17.91
CA MET A 157 -3.85 13.91 18.53
C MET A 157 -2.54 13.55 19.24
N SER A 158 -2.64 12.74 20.29
CA SER A 158 -1.48 12.34 21.10
C SER A 158 -0.53 11.44 20.31
N SER A 159 0.75 11.80 20.27
CA SER A 159 1.77 11.12 19.48
C SER A 159 2.13 9.73 20.00
N ASP A 160 1.95 9.50 21.31
CA ASP A 160 2.22 8.23 22.00
C ASP A 160 1.25 7.11 21.60
N ARG A 161 0.07 7.48 21.09
CA ARG A 161 -0.97 6.54 20.64
C ARG A 161 -0.95 6.25 19.15
N ILE A 162 -0.12 6.93 18.37
CA ILE A 162 -0.10 6.79 16.93
C ILE A 162 1.27 6.28 16.48
N VAL A 163 1.27 5.16 15.76
CA VAL A 163 2.47 4.55 15.18
C VAL A 163 2.33 4.47 13.66
N SER A 164 3.42 4.75 12.95
CA SER A 164 3.48 4.56 11.50
C SER A 164 4.01 3.17 11.19
N ILE A 165 3.21 2.35 10.52
CA ILE A 165 3.60 1.02 10.02
C ILE A 165 3.22 0.98 8.54
N PRO A 166 4.17 1.25 7.64
CA PRO A 166 3.92 1.20 6.21
C PRO A 166 3.52 -0.20 5.76
N ALA A 167 2.79 -0.27 4.67
CA ALA A 167 2.43 -1.55 4.09
C ALA A 167 3.68 -2.26 3.56
N GLY A 168 3.95 -3.44 4.07
CA GLY A 168 5.07 -4.28 3.66
C GLY A 168 4.84 -4.95 2.32
N ILE A 169 5.91 -5.28 1.63
CA ILE A 169 5.87 -6.00 0.35
C ILE A 169 6.36 -7.43 0.51
N ASP A 170 5.81 -8.32 -0.30
CA ASP A 170 6.28 -9.70 -0.42
C ASP A 170 7.56 -9.75 -1.26
N THR A 171 8.70 -9.83 -0.57
CA THR A 171 10.03 -9.88 -1.20
C THR A 171 10.31 -11.19 -1.94
N LYS A 172 9.54 -12.25 -1.71
CA LYS A 172 9.63 -13.50 -2.48
C LYS A 172 8.93 -13.34 -3.82
N LYS A 173 7.76 -12.72 -3.83
CA LYS A 173 7.01 -12.39 -5.06
C LYS A 173 7.76 -11.38 -5.92
N PHE A 174 8.30 -10.33 -5.31
CA PHE A 174 9.08 -9.28 -5.98
C PHE A 174 10.58 -9.55 -5.83
N SER A 175 11.06 -10.62 -6.46
CA SER A 175 12.46 -11.05 -6.47
C SER A 175 12.93 -11.35 -7.89
N LEU A 176 14.14 -10.91 -8.24
CA LEU A 176 14.78 -11.25 -9.52
C LEU A 176 15.11 -12.74 -9.65
N GLN A 177 15.18 -13.45 -8.53
CA GLN A 177 15.48 -14.89 -8.49
C GLN A 177 14.27 -15.74 -8.89
N ARG A 178 13.06 -15.16 -8.87
CA ARG A 178 11.84 -15.84 -9.29
C ARG A 178 11.82 -16.00 -10.81
N GLU A 179 11.45 -17.20 -11.27
CA GLU A 179 11.15 -17.41 -12.68
C GLU A 179 9.93 -16.59 -13.11
N MET A 180 10.05 -15.86 -14.21
CA MET A 180 9.03 -14.93 -14.70
C MET A 180 9.03 -14.91 -16.23
N ALA A 181 7.87 -14.61 -16.81
CA ALA A 181 7.72 -14.40 -18.23
C ALA A 181 8.67 -13.32 -18.76
N ASP A 182 9.21 -13.51 -19.94
CA ASP A 182 9.99 -12.49 -20.65
C ASP A 182 9.03 -11.49 -21.33
N ILE A 183 8.81 -10.36 -20.66
CA ILE A 183 7.94 -9.30 -21.15
C ILE A 183 8.51 -8.64 -22.42
N ARG A 184 9.84 -8.58 -22.57
CA ARG A 184 10.44 -8.02 -23.80
C ARG A 184 10.10 -8.90 -25.01
N ALA A 185 10.20 -10.20 -24.88
CA ALA A 185 9.80 -11.14 -25.93
C ALA A 185 8.28 -11.08 -26.19
N LEU A 186 7.47 -11.10 -25.13
CA LEU A 186 6.00 -11.10 -25.24
C LEU A 186 5.46 -9.86 -25.98
N PHE A 187 6.05 -8.68 -25.74
CA PHE A 187 5.65 -7.43 -26.38
C PHE A 187 6.58 -6.99 -27.54
N GLN A 188 7.43 -7.89 -28.02
CA GLN A 188 8.36 -7.66 -29.13
C GLN A 188 9.22 -6.38 -28.94
N ILE A 189 9.65 -6.13 -27.71
CA ILE A 189 10.49 -4.99 -27.35
C ILE A 189 11.96 -5.36 -27.61
N PRO A 190 12.69 -4.61 -28.45
CA PRO A 190 14.10 -4.89 -28.72
C PRO A 190 14.92 -4.93 -27.43
N LYS A 191 15.93 -5.82 -27.38
CA LYS A 191 16.78 -6.02 -26.16
C LYS A 191 17.47 -4.74 -25.72
N GLU A 192 17.87 -3.91 -26.66
CA GLU A 192 18.56 -2.63 -26.44
C GLU A 192 17.63 -1.46 -26.08
N SER A 193 16.33 -1.66 -26.07
CA SER A 193 15.38 -0.60 -25.68
C SER A 193 15.55 -0.21 -24.22
N PHE A 194 15.52 1.10 -23.97
CA PHE A 194 15.43 1.65 -22.61
C PHE A 194 13.96 1.75 -22.21
N ILE A 195 13.58 1.00 -21.17
CA ILE A 195 12.18 0.90 -20.75
C ILE A 195 11.94 1.71 -19.47
N VAL A 196 11.09 2.71 -19.56
CA VAL A 196 10.53 3.42 -18.40
C VAL A 196 9.11 2.90 -18.16
N GLY A 197 8.79 2.54 -16.93
CA GLY A 197 7.48 1.98 -16.63
C GLY A 197 6.74 2.69 -15.52
N ILE A 198 5.41 2.70 -15.62
CA ILE A 198 4.48 3.10 -14.58
C ILE A 198 3.52 1.95 -14.31
N VAL A 199 3.32 1.62 -13.03
CA VAL A 199 2.44 0.52 -12.61
C VAL A 199 1.37 1.06 -11.66
N GLY A 200 0.11 0.78 -11.93
CA GLY A 200 -0.97 1.16 -11.05
C GLY A 200 -2.31 1.38 -11.74
N VAL A 201 -3.33 1.66 -10.93
CA VAL A 201 -4.67 1.98 -11.44
C VAL A 201 -4.61 3.31 -12.20
N LEU A 202 -5.18 3.35 -13.40
CA LEU A 202 -5.23 4.53 -14.25
C LEU A 202 -6.23 5.58 -13.69
N ARG A 203 -5.77 6.34 -12.69
CA ARG A 203 -6.51 7.44 -12.08
C ARG A 203 -5.84 8.78 -12.40
N SER A 204 -6.63 9.86 -12.41
CA SER A 204 -6.15 11.18 -12.80
C SER A 204 -4.90 11.62 -12.03
N TRP A 205 -4.86 11.38 -10.74
CA TRP A 205 -3.75 11.84 -9.88
C TRP A 205 -2.49 11.00 -9.92
N LYS A 206 -2.47 9.88 -10.67
CA LYS A 206 -1.29 8.98 -10.76
C LYS A 206 -0.21 9.48 -11.71
N GLY A 207 -0.45 10.58 -12.45
CA GLY A 207 0.55 11.24 -13.26
C GLY A 207 0.87 10.55 -14.60
N HIS A 208 -0.01 9.68 -15.10
CA HIS A 208 0.18 9.07 -16.42
C HIS A 208 0.27 10.14 -17.53
N HIS A 209 -0.55 11.20 -17.43
CA HIS A 209 -0.53 12.33 -18.36
C HIS A 209 0.80 13.09 -18.31
N ASP A 210 1.40 13.23 -17.13
CA ASP A 210 2.68 13.90 -16.96
C ASP A 210 3.83 13.07 -17.55
N LEU A 211 3.76 11.72 -17.41
CA LEU A 211 4.73 10.81 -18.02
C LEU A 211 4.66 10.87 -19.55
N ILE A 212 3.45 10.92 -20.14
CA ILE A 212 3.27 11.05 -21.60
C ILE A 212 3.85 12.39 -22.10
N ALA A 213 3.59 13.48 -21.37
CA ALA A 213 4.15 14.78 -21.71
C ALA A 213 5.70 14.78 -21.60
N ALA A 214 6.26 14.22 -20.54
CA ALA A 214 7.71 14.04 -20.39
C ALA A 214 8.30 13.18 -21.53
N THR A 215 7.59 12.11 -21.92
CA THR A 215 8.00 11.23 -23.05
C THR A 215 8.14 12.02 -24.34
N LYS A 216 7.24 12.97 -24.63
CA LYS A 216 7.34 13.84 -25.79
C LYS A 216 8.62 14.67 -25.79
N HIS A 217 9.10 15.13 -24.63
CA HIS A 217 10.32 15.93 -24.48
C HIS A 217 11.61 15.12 -24.62
N ILE A 218 11.56 13.79 -24.39
CA ILE A 218 12.76 12.94 -24.34
C ILE A 218 12.86 11.92 -25.47
N ARG A 219 11.83 11.74 -26.29
CA ARG A 219 11.78 10.70 -27.34
C ARG A 219 12.96 10.77 -28.31
N ASP A 220 13.39 11.97 -28.68
CA ASP A 220 14.49 12.17 -29.62
C ASP A 220 15.87 12.16 -28.93
N LYS A 221 15.90 12.20 -27.59
CA LYS A 221 17.11 12.17 -26.77
C LYS A 221 17.49 10.77 -26.28
N ILE A 222 16.55 9.84 -26.30
CA ILE A 222 16.73 8.45 -25.87
C ILE A 222 16.38 7.51 -27.04
N PRO A 223 17.38 7.06 -27.80
CA PRO A 223 17.14 6.09 -28.87
C PRO A 223 16.49 4.80 -28.32
N LYS A 224 15.52 4.28 -29.07
CA LYS A 224 14.79 3.04 -28.72
C LYS A 224 14.08 3.10 -27.34
N LEU A 225 13.60 4.30 -26.94
CA LEU A 225 12.78 4.48 -25.75
C LEU A 225 11.48 3.69 -25.89
N LYS A 226 11.11 3.00 -24.81
CA LYS A 226 9.77 2.40 -24.63
C LYS A 226 9.20 2.79 -23.29
N ILE A 227 7.91 3.03 -23.25
CA ILE A 227 7.16 3.29 -22.02
C ILE A 227 6.17 2.16 -21.80
N LEU A 228 6.21 1.52 -20.65
CA LEU A 228 5.22 0.51 -20.24
C LEU A 228 4.24 1.13 -19.24
N ILE A 229 2.97 1.21 -19.62
CA ILE A 229 1.87 1.58 -18.74
C ILE A 229 1.15 0.29 -18.33
N VAL A 230 1.37 -0.14 -17.08
CA VAL A 230 0.83 -1.40 -16.54
C VAL A 230 -0.30 -1.10 -15.59
N GLY A 231 -1.51 -1.41 -16.00
CA GLY A 231 -2.71 -1.19 -15.20
C GLY A 231 -3.96 -0.92 -16.02
N GLU A 232 -5.06 -0.77 -15.32
CA GLU A 232 -6.37 -0.47 -15.87
C GLU A 232 -7.05 0.58 -15.01
N GLY A 233 -8.04 1.31 -15.53
CA GLY A 233 -8.78 2.27 -14.73
C GLY A 233 -9.55 3.32 -15.52
N PRO A 234 -10.27 4.22 -14.82
CA PRO A 234 -11.18 5.18 -15.42
C PRO A 234 -10.53 6.16 -16.43
N GLN A 235 -9.21 6.35 -16.35
CA GLN A 235 -8.49 7.27 -17.24
C GLN A 235 -7.98 6.61 -18.53
N ARG A 236 -8.28 5.32 -18.79
CA ARG A 236 -7.74 4.60 -19.94
C ARG A 236 -7.97 5.34 -21.25
N SER A 237 -9.21 5.66 -21.58
CA SER A 237 -9.55 6.32 -22.85
C SER A 237 -8.90 7.69 -23.00
N ALA A 238 -8.81 8.46 -21.90
CA ALA A 238 -8.15 9.76 -21.91
C ALA A 238 -6.64 9.64 -22.16
N ILE A 239 -6.01 8.62 -21.57
CA ILE A 239 -4.58 8.31 -21.76
C ILE A 239 -4.32 7.87 -23.20
N GLU A 240 -5.11 6.93 -23.73
CA GLU A 240 -5.01 6.47 -25.13
C GLU A 240 -5.13 7.64 -26.13
N LYS A 241 -6.12 8.51 -25.91
CA LYS A 241 -6.28 9.72 -26.72
C LYS A 241 -5.03 10.60 -26.70
N GLN A 242 -4.48 10.87 -25.52
CA GLN A 242 -3.27 11.68 -25.39
C GLN A 242 -2.05 11.03 -26.07
N VAL A 243 -1.91 9.72 -26.01
CA VAL A 243 -0.82 8.96 -26.67
C VAL A 243 -0.90 9.16 -28.19
N ILE A 244 -2.10 9.06 -28.77
CA ILE A 244 -2.33 9.26 -30.22
C ILE A 244 -2.05 10.71 -30.62
N GLU A 245 -2.60 11.69 -29.89
CA GLU A 245 -2.40 13.11 -30.16
C GLU A 245 -0.93 13.53 -30.04
N ALA A 246 -0.19 12.91 -29.10
CA ALA A 246 1.24 13.15 -28.94
C ALA A 246 2.11 12.41 -29.99
N LYS A 247 1.53 11.56 -30.85
CA LYS A 247 2.23 10.70 -31.81
C LYS A 247 3.29 9.81 -31.12
N LEU A 248 2.88 9.11 -30.04
CA LEU A 248 3.73 8.25 -29.23
C LEU A 248 3.27 6.78 -29.22
N SER A 249 2.39 6.39 -30.16
CA SER A 249 1.82 5.04 -30.22
C SER A 249 2.86 3.95 -30.52
N ASP A 250 3.98 4.31 -31.13
CA ASP A 250 5.13 3.43 -31.37
C ASP A 250 6.06 3.28 -30.15
N ILE A 251 5.98 4.19 -29.18
CA ILE A 251 6.82 4.23 -27.98
C ILE A 251 6.08 3.69 -26.76
N ILE A 252 4.78 3.99 -26.60
CA ILE A 252 4.01 3.69 -25.40
C ILE A 252 3.20 2.42 -25.59
N ILE A 253 3.39 1.47 -24.68
CA ILE A 253 2.70 0.19 -24.62
C ILE A 253 1.81 0.18 -23.39
N MET A 254 0.48 0.08 -23.60
CA MET A 254 -0.50 -0.06 -22.54
C MET A 254 -0.88 -1.54 -22.38
N THR A 255 -0.47 -2.15 -21.29
CA THR A 255 -0.60 -3.61 -21.10
C THR A 255 -1.95 -4.04 -20.51
N GLY A 256 -2.77 -3.08 -20.05
CA GLY A 256 -3.98 -3.38 -19.30
C GLY A 256 -3.71 -3.89 -17.88
N HIS A 257 -4.76 -4.43 -17.24
CA HIS A 257 -4.64 -5.00 -15.89
C HIS A 257 -3.77 -6.26 -15.89
N GLN A 258 -2.77 -6.27 -15.01
CA GLN A 258 -1.90 -7.41 -14.82
C GLN A 258 -2.07 -7.95 -13.40
N LYS A 259 -2.40 -9.23 -13.29
CA LYS A 259 -2.54 -9.92 -12.00
C LYS A 259 -1.22 -10.01 -11.25
N ASP A 260 -0.13 -10.11 -11.98
CA ASP A 260 1.24 -10.11 -11.46
C ASP A 260 2.08 -9.04 -12.18
N PRO A 261 2.39 -7.90 -11.54
CA PRO A 261 3.19 -6.85 -12.16
C PRO A 261 4.71 -7.11 -12.11
N ALA A 262 5.19 -8.12 -11.36
CA ALA A 262 6.61 -8.34 -11.17
C ALA A 262 7.38 -8.62 -12.49
N PRO A 263 6.87 -9.45 -13.45
CA PRO A 263 7.54 -9.63 -14.74
C PRO A 263 7.73 -8.31 -15.51
N PHE A 264 6.72 -7.44 -15.47
CA PHE A 264 6.79 -6.11 -16.10
C PHE A 264 7.84 -5.23 -15.45
N MET A 265 7.87 -5.18 -14.10
CA MET A 265 8.90 -4.44 -13.37
C MET A 265 10.31 -4.99 -13.67
N LYS A 266 10.46 -6.31 -13.83
CA LYS A 266 11.73 -6.95 -14.24
C LYS A 266 12.21 -6.46 -15.61
N ALA A 267 11.30 -6.20 -16.54
CA ALA A 267 11.63 -5.73 -17.87
C ALA A 267 12.02 -4.23 -17.92
N MET A 268 11.59 -3.43 -16.94
CA MET A 268 11.83 -1.99 -16.87
C MET A 268 13.27 -1.66 -16.46
N ASP A 269 13.83 -0.60 -17.03
CA ASP A 269 15.10 -0.01 -16.61
C ASP A 269 14.92 1.03 -15.51
N VAL A 270 13.76 1.70 -15.49
CA VAL A 270 13.36 2.69 -14.48
C VAL A 270 11.86 2.56 -14.23
N VAL A 271 11.45 2.64 -12.97
CA VAL A 271 10.02 2.72 -12.60
C VAL A 271 9.71 4.12 -12.11
N VAL A 272 8.64 4.73 -12.65
CA VAL A 272 8.23 6.08 -12.27
C VAL A 272 6.87 6.07 -11.58
N LEU A 273 6.71 6.96 -10.60
CA LEU A 273 5.42 7.23 -9.96
C LEU A 273 5.24 8.75 -9.84
N PRO A 274 4.78 9.43 -10.90
CA PRO A 274 4.64 10.88 -10.94
C PRO A 274 3.28 11.35 -10.38
N SER A 275 2.81 10.72 -9.31
CA SER A 275 1.56 11.05 -8.65
C SER A 275 1.59 12.48 -8.10
N TYR A 276 0.48 13.21 -8.20
CA TYR A 276 0.40 14.58 -7.71
C TYR A 276 -0.58 14.78 -6.55
N ALA A 277 -1.28 13.73 -6.13
CA ALA A 277 -2.19 13.76 -4.97
C ALA A 277 -2.47 12.34 -4.44
N ASN A 278 -3.08 12.28 -3.25
CA ASN A 278 -3.67 11.08 -2.66
C ASN A 278 -2.72 9.88 -2.46
N GLU A 279 -1.40 10.12 -2.32
CA GLU A 279 -0.45 9.06 -2.00
C GLU A 279 -0.29 8.91 -0.48
N ALA A 280 -0.64 7.72 -0.01
CA ALA A 280 -0.14 7.18 1.24
C ALA A 280 1.26 6.54 0.96
N THR A 281 1.58 5.43 1.57
CA THR A 281 2.77 4.67 1.15
C THR A 281 2.42 3.86 -0.09
N SER A 282 3.01 4.20 -1.23
CA SER A 282 2.82 3.45 -2.47
C SER A 282 3.47 2.06 -2.35
N GLN A 283 2.77 1.02 -2.75
CA GLN A 283 3.31 -0.33 -2.84
C GLN A 283 4.26 -0.50 -4.05
N VAL A 284 4.00 0.24 -5.12
CA VAL A 284 4.71 0.08 -6.41
C VAL A 284 6.19 0.41 -6.29
N LEU A 285 6.55 1.48 -5.56
CA LEU A 285 7.94 1.89 -5.40
C LEU A 285 8.77 0.86 -4.61
N PRO A 286 8.35 0.40 -3.42
CA PRO A 286 9.07 -0.67 -2.73
C PRO A 286 9.13 -1.98 -3.53
N GLN A 287 8.09 -2.33 -4.29
CA GLN A 287 8.09 -3.49 -5.19
C GLN A 287 9.17 -3.36 -6.27
N ALA A 288 9.26 -2.20 -6.93
CA ALA A 288 10.29 -1.91 -7.94
C ALA A 288 11.70 -1.94 -7.33
N MET A 289 11.88 -1.34 -6.15
CA MET A 289 13.17 -1.35 -5.43
C MET A 289 13.57 -2.78 -5.02
N ALA A 290 12.64 -3.64 -4.59
CA ALA A 290 12.91 -5.04 -4.30
C ALA A 290 13.37 -5.81 -5.55
N MET A 291 12.87 -5.41 -6.71
CA MET A 291 13.31 -5.90 -8.03
C MET A 291 14.60 -5.20 -8.53
N ARG A 292 15.30 -4.48 -7.67
CA ARG A 292 16.51 -3.70 -8.02
C ARG A 292 16.29 -2.78 -9.21
N ARG A 293 15.11 -2.16 -9.29
CA ARG A 293 14.84 -1.11 -10.30
C ARG A 293 15.01 0.26 -9.65
N PRO A 294 15.78 1.16 -10.26
CA PRO A 294 15.83 2.54 -9.81
C PRO A 294 14.46 3.18 -10.00
N VAL A 295 14.09 4.05 -9.09
CA VAL A 295 12.78 4.68 -9.07
C VAL A 295 12.87 6.21 -9.17
N ILE A 296 11.86 6.80 -9.81
CA ILE A 296 11.62 8.25 -9.83
C ILE A 296 10.22 8.49 -9.30
N SER A 297 10.06 9.38 -8.33
CA SER A 297 8.74 9.73 -7.80
C SER A 297 8.62 11.22 -7.51
N THR A 298 7.39 11.68 -7.29
CA THR A 298 7.17 12.99 -6.66
C THR A 298 7.46 12.91 -5.16
N ASP A 299 7.58 14.06 -4.51
CA ASP A 299 7.88 14.19 -3.06
C ASP A 299 6.63 14.40 -2.19
N ILE A 300 5.48 13.91 -2.62
CA ILE A 300 4.20 14.08 -1.91
C ILE A 300 3.91 12.97 -0.90
N GLY A 301 3.07 13.29 0.06
CA GLY A 301 2.55 12.32 1.04
C GLY A 301 3.66 11.58 1.78
N SER A 302 3.58 10.25 1.77
CA SER A 302 4.60 9.39 2.37
C SER A 302 5.61 8.82 1.34
N LEU A 303 5.61 9.32 0.10
CA LEU A 303 6.60 8.88 -0.90
C LEU A 303 8.06 9.18 -0.50
N PRO A 304 8.39 10.32 0.18
CA PRO A 304 9.74 10.58 0.67
C PRO A 304 10.26 9.58 1.72
N GLU A 305 9.38 8.80 2.34
CA GLU A 305 9.79 7.71 3.26
C GLU A 305 10.40 6.54 2.49
N VAL A 306 9.94 6.34 1.26
CA VAL A 306 10.39 5.26 0.36
C VAL A 306 11.52 5.75 -0.54
N VAL A 307 11.33 6.91 -1.18
CA VAL A 307 12.29 7.49 -2.13
C VAL A 307 13.00 8.67 -1.48
N ILE A 308 14.14 8.39 -0.88
CA ILE A 308 15.04 9.42 -0.37
C ILE A 308 15.84 9.96 -1.54
N ASN A 309 15.57 11.21 -1.92
CA ASN A 309 16.19 11.83 -3.11
C ASN A 309 17.72 11.69 -3.12
N GLU A 310 18.29 11.36 -4.28
CA GLU A 310 19.72 11.14 -4.55
C GLU A 310 20.34 9.97 -3.76
N LYS A 311 19.55 9.29 -2.89
CA LYS A 311 20.04 8.18 -2.08
C LYS A 311 19.43 6.84 -2.50
N THR A 312 18.10 6.74 -2.52
CA THR A 312 17.39 5.49 -2.87
C THR A 312 16.59 5.57 -4.16
N GLY A 313 16.52 6.76 -4.76
CA GLY A 313 15.86 7.07 -6.01
C GLY A 313 16.01 8.55 -6.32
N LEU A 314 15.30 9.04 -7.33
CA LEU A 314 15.20 10.46 -7.65
C LEU A 314 13.79 10.95 -7.32
N SER A 315 13.68 12.18 -6.81
CA SER A 315 12.39 12.82 -6.58
C SER A 315 12.31 14.19 -7.22
N PHE A 316 11.09 14.62 -7.54
CA PHE A 316 10.79 15.88 -8.17
C PHE A 316 9.46 16.44 -7.68
N GLN A 317 9.20 17.73 -7.94
CA GLN A 317 7.94 18.36 -7.56
C GLN A 317 6.77 17.88 -8.42
N PRO A 318 5.58 17.70 -7.86
CA PRO A 318 4.40 17.31 -8.62
C PRO A 318 4.15 18.22 -9.80
N ARG A 319 3.78 17.66 -10.94
CA ARG A 319 3.50 18.39 -12.18
C ARG A 319 4.71 19.04 -12.87
N ASP A 320 5.90 18.87 -12.35
CA ASP A 320 7.12 19.34 -13.01
C ASP A 320 7.57 18.31 -14.08
N ILE A 321 7.04 18.50 -15.28
CA ILE A 321 7.28 17.61 -16.42
C ILE A 321 8.75 17.66 -16.85
N ASP A 322 9.38 18.83 -16.79
CA ASP A 322 10.77 19.00 -17.19
C ASP A 322 11.73 18.32 -16.20
N ALA A 323 11.45 18.42 -14.90
CA ALA A 323 12.21 17.68 -13.89
C ALA A 323 12.05 16.16 -14.04
N LEU A 324 10.84 15.66 -14.35
CA LEU A 324 10.61 14.24 -14.65
C LEU A 324 11.43 13.81 -15.88
N ALA A 325 11.34 14.57 -16.96
CA ALA A 325 12.10 14.32 -18.18
C ALA A 325 13.62 14.32 -17.93
N GLY A 326 14.12 15.31 -17.20
CA GLY A 326 15.52 15.43 -16.80
C GLY A 326 15.99 14.25 -15.95
N ALA A 327 15.19 13.80 -14.99
CA ALA A 327 15.49 12.64 -14.16
C ALA A 327 15.58 11.34 -14.99
N ILE A 328 14.69 11.15 -15.96
CA ILE A 328 14.72 9.99 -16.86
C ILE A 328 16.01 10.04 -17.73
N ILE A 329 16.33 11.17 -18.35
CA ILE A 329 17.55 11.35 -19.16
C ILE A 329 18.79 11.11 -18.32
N ARG A 330 18.83 11.63 -17.10
CA ARG A 330 19.96 11.45 -16.18
C ARG A 330 20.19 9.97 -15.88
N LEU A 331 19.13 9.21 -15.61
CA LEU A 331 19.25 7.76 -15.40
C LEU A 331 19.59 7.01 -16.69
N TYR A 332 19.11 7.46 -17.85
CA TYR A 332 19.50 6.87 -19.13
C TYR A 332 21.01 7.02 -19.38
N ASN A 333 21.54 8.22 -19.23
CA ASN A 333 22.95 8.53 -19.52
C ASN A 333 23.93 8.00 -18.46
N ASN A 334 23.48 7.71 -17.23
CA ASN A 334 24.36 7.32 -16.13
C ASN A 334 24.02 5.93 -15.58
N ARG A 335 24.63 4.89 -16.18
CA ARG A 335 24.46 3.51 -15.76
C ARG A 335 24.92 3.24 -14.32
N GLU A 336 25.99 3.89 -13.89
CA GLU A 336 26.51 3.72 -12.53
C GLU A 336 25.57 4.34 -11.50
N LEU A 337 24.98 5.49 -11.78
CA LEU A 337 23.95 6.07 -10.92
C LEU A 337 22.72 5.14 -10.84
N ARG A 338 22.29 4.57 -11.97
CA ARG A 338 21.18 3.57 -11.96
C ARG A 338 21.47 2.42 -11.02
N LYS A 339 22.66 1.82 -11.12
CA LYS A 339 23.08 0.71 -10.26
C LYS A 339 23.16 1.12 -8.79
N LYS A 340 23.75 2.28 -8.51
CA LYS A 340 23.88 2.84 -7.15
C LYS A 340 22.51 3.00 -6.50
N LEU A 341 21.59 3.69 -7.16
CA LEU A 341 20.24 3.93 -6.64
C LEU A 341 19.42 2.64 -6.51
N ALA A 342 19.52 1.71 -7.47
CA ALA A 342 18.87 0.43 -7.41
C ALA A 342 19.35 -0.42 -6.22
N THR A 343 20.65 -0.44 -5.95
CA THR A 343 21.22 -1.17 -4.80
C THR A 343 20.81 -0.53 -3.48
N ALA A 344 20.90 0.78 -3.37
CA ALA A 344 20.51 1.50 -2.16
C ALA A 344 19.00 1.39 -1.89
N GLY A 345 18.17 1.48 -2.95
CA GLY A 345 16.73 1.27 -2.86
C GLY A 345 16.38 -0.15 -2.38
N TYR A 346 17.03 -1.17 -2.93
CA TYR A 346 16.88 -2.54 -2.48
C TYR A 346 17.20 -2.70 -0.99
N THR A 347 18.36 -2.20 -0.55
CA THR A 347 18.77 -2.26 0.86
C THR A 347 17.77 -1.54 1.77
N HIS A 348 17.29 -0.38 1.34
CA HIS A 348 16.29 0.40 2.09
C HIS A 348 14.98 -0.37 2.26
N VAL A 349 14.50 -1.03 1.19
CA VAL A 349 13.29 -1.85 1.26
C VAL A 349 13.48 -3.06 2.17
N GLN A 350 14.61 -3.75 2.06
CA GLN A 350 14.92 -4.89 2.93
C GLN A 350 15.00 -4.51 4.41
N SER A 351 15.36 -3.26 4.72
CA SER A 351 15.47 -2.79 6.11
C SER A 351 14.18 -2.27 6.73
N LYS A 352 13.16 -1.89 5.92
CA LYS A 352 11.99 -1.15 6.45
C LYS A 352 10.63 -1.51 5.85
N PHE A 353 10.58 -2.13 4.67
CA PHE A 353 9.34 -2.27 3.90
C PHE A 353 9.02 -3.71 3.54
N THR A 354 9.62 -4.69 4.23
CA THR A 354 9.24 -6.10 4.02
C THR A 354 7.93 -6.43 4.72
N PHE A 355 7.24 -7.43 4.21
CA PHE A 355 6.01 -7.91 4.81
C PHE A 355 6.23 -8.41 6.25
N ASP A 356 7.33 -9.12 6.49
CA ASP A 356 7.66 -9.63 7.83
C ASP A 356 7.87 -8.51 8.83
N GLN A 357 8.59 -7.43 8.46
CA GLN A 357 8.77 -6.25 9.33
C GLN A 357 7.44 -5.54 9.65
N MET A 358 6.53 -5.46 8.69
CA MET A 358 5.19 -4.92 8.93
C MET A 358 4.43 -5.78 9.96
N ILE A 359 4.51 -7.11 9.84
CA ILE A 359 3.87 -8.04 10.76
C ILE A 359 4.52 -7.95 12.15
N ASP A 360 5.86 -7.92 12.23
CA ASP A 360 6.60 -7.77 13.50
C ASP A 360 6.22 -6.47 14.23
N ALA A 361 6.17 -5.37 13.49
CA ALA A 361 5.79 -4.08 14.06
C ALA A 361 4.31 -4.05 14.52
N THR A 362 3.42 -4.70 13.78
CA THR A 362 2.00 -4.81 14.16
C THR A 362 1.82 -5.71 15.38
N GLU A 363 2.53 -6.83 15.43
CA GLU A 363 2.55 -7.74 16.59
C GLU A 363 3.06 -7.05 17.85
N ALA A 364 4.14 -6.26 17.74
CA ALA A 364 4.67 -5.48 18.86
C ALA A 364 3.65 -4.47 19.43
N VAL A 365 2.78 -3.90 18.57
CA VAL A 365 1.67 -3.05 19.03
C VAL A 365 0.67 -3.86 19.85
N TYR A 366 0.34 -5.07 19.41
CA TYR A 366 -0.59 -5.93 20.14
C TYR A 366 -0.03 -6.38 21.49
N GLN A 367 1.21 -6.88 21.48
CA GLN A 367 1.90 -7.32 22.71
C GLN A 367 1.98 -6.20 23.75
N LYS A 368 2.33 -4.99 23.32
CA LYS A 368 2.36 -3.81 24.20
C LYS A 368 1.01 -3.50 24.83
N LEU A 369 -0.10 -3.70 24.11
CA LEU A 369 -1.46 -3.45 24.61
C LEU A 369 -1.95 -4.57 25.53
N LEU A 370 -1.48 -5.78 25.31
CA LEU A 370 -1.80 -6.94 26.13
C LEU A 370 -0.87 -7.11 27.33
N SER A 371 0.18 -6.27 27.45
CA SER A 371 1.23 -6.32 28.49
C SER A 371 1.97 -7.67 28.53
N ILE A 372 2.25 -8.24 27.35
CA ILE A 372 2.93 -9.52 27.15
C ILE A 372 4.20 -9.36 26.30
#